data_c0e19ac98ec2242ff5168ac3248840d3
#
_entry.id   c0e19ac98ec2242ff5168ac3248840d3
#
_cell.length_a   1.000
_cell.length_b   1.000
_cell.length_c   1.000
_cell.angle_alpha   90.00
_cell.angle_beta   90.00
_cell.angle_gamma   90.00
#
_symmetry.space_group_name_H-M   'P 1'
#
loop_
_entity.id
_entity.type
_entity.pdbx_description
1 polymer ?
#
loop_
_entity_poly.entity_id
_entity_poly.type
_entity_poly.pdbx_seq_one_letter_code
_entity_poly.pdbx_strand_id
1 'polypeptide(L)'
;MNSIFLRIYGGMCAALVLVALLGVLALHLLNEVRSGQYRERLAHGTFALMGDNLQPMSPIERQRALAVWERLLGIPLELRPLADAQLDLGQRTRLQRGQVLVEQTGPHAARVLRLVSEQSQLVLSGEVQQISEQLARATIYLLADELVRFPVAEQPQKLADIKEAKGFGFDMHLMTLDATDMDDDQRRRVAEGDTVMALGKGGDSIRVFAGMVGTPWVLEIGPLYQMSPYPPQWLILIALISLTLIGLIVYLLVRQLERRLKGLEAAATRIAKGNLEVRVPARGADSVGRLAAAFNGMAEHLQQLLAIQRELVRAVSHELRTPVAR
;
A
#
# COMPACT_ATOMS: atom_id res chain seq x y z
N MET A 1 -10.02 38.07 -15.94
CA MET A 1 -11.21 37.22 -16.18
C MET A 1 -11.29 36.17 -15.07
N ASN A 2 -11.96 36.52 -13.96
CA ASN A 2 -12.19 35.54 -12.85
C ASN A 2 -13.59 34.97 -13.04
N SER A 3 -13.75 34.05 -13.96
CA SER A 3 -15.04 33.39 -14.14
C SER A 3 -15.23 32.34 -13.02
N ILE A 4 -16.45 32.25 -12.47
CA ILE A 4 -16.88 31.17 -11.57
C ILE A 4 -16.51 29.82 -12.14
N PHE A 5 -16.66 29.68 -13.45
CA PHE A 5 -16.30 28.50 -14.22
C PHE A 5 -14.83 28.10 -13.99
N LEU A 6 -13.89 29.06 -14.05
CA LEU A 6 -12.46 28.78 -13.83
C LEU A 6 -12.17 28.36 -12.37
N ARG A 7 -12.87 28.93 -11.38
CA ARG A 7 -12.71 28.53 -9.96
C ARG A 7 -13.29 27.15 -9.68
N ILE A 8 -14.47 26.84 -10.20
CA ILE A 8 -15.10 25.55 -10.02
C ILE A 8 -14.30 24.47 -10.77
N TYR A 9 -13.96 24.75 -12.04
CA TYR A 9 -13.17 23.81 -12.85
C TYR A 9 -11.76 23.63 -12.31
N GLY A 10 -11.08 24.70 -11.94
CA GLY A 10 -9.76 24.65 -11.31
C GLY A 10 -9.79 23.92 -9.96
N GLY A 11 -10.82 24.15 -9.14
CA GLY A 11 -11.02 23.41 -7.89
C GLY A 11 -11.29 21.92 -8.10
N MET A 12 -12.10 21.58 -9.10
CA MET A 12 -12.33 20.18 -9.51
C MET A 12 -11.06 19.51 -10.03
N CYS A 13 -10.33 20.17 -10.92
CA CYS A 13 -9.06 19.62 -11.41
C CYS A 13 -8.03 19.46 -10.29
N ALA A 14 -7.90 20.44 -9.41
CA ALA A 14 -7.01 20.35 -8.26
C ALA A 14 -7.40 19.20 -7.30
N ALA A 15 -8.69 19.01 -7.07
CA ALA A 15 -9.21 17.90 -6.26
C ALA A 15 -8.94 16.55 -6.92
N LEU A 16 -9.13 16.41 -8.22
CA LEU A 16 -8.81 15.19 -8.97
C LEU A 16 -7.33 14.85 -8.90
N VAL A 17 -6.45 15.83 -9.11
CA VAL A 17 -5.00 15.64 -9.01
C VAL A 17 -4.60 15.25 -7.60
N LEU A 18 -5.15 15.91 -6.58
CA LEU A 18 -4.87 15.59 -5.19
C LEU A 18 -5.30 14.16 -4.83
N VAL A 19 -6.50 13.76 -5.23
CA VAL A 19 -7.01 12.40 -5.00
C VAL A 19 -6.18 11.36 -5.73
N ALA A 20 -5.77 11.63 -6.97
CA ALA A 20 -4.88 10.73 -7.72
C ALA A 20 -3.52 10.56 -7.04
N LEU A 21 -2.91 11.66 -6.59
CA LEU A 21 -1.64 11.64 -5.86
C LEU A 21 -1.75 10.86 -4.54
N LEU A 22 -2.81 11.10 -3.76
CA LEU A 22 -3.06 10.37 -2.52
C LEU A 22 -3.30 8.88 -2.78
N GLY A 23 -4.01 8.54 -3.85
CA GLY A 23 -4.23 7.14 -4.26
C GLY A 23 -2.93 6.43 -4.63
N VAL A 24 -2.08 7.06 -5.43
CA VAL A 24 -0.76 6.52 -5.80
C VAL A 24 0.14 6.37 -4.56
N LEU A 25 0.16 7.38 -3.68
CA LEU A 25 0.93 7.33 -2.44
C LEU A 25 0.45 6.20 -1.52
N ALA A 26 -0.86 6.06 -1.35
CA ALA A 26 -1.44 5.00 -0.54
C ALA A 26 -1.10 3.60 -1.09
N LEU A 27 -1.18 3.41 -2.41
CA LEU A 27 -0.79 2.17 -3.07
C LEU A 27 0.70 1.87 -2.86
N HIS A 28 1.55 2.88 -3.01
CA HIS A 28 3.00 2.72 -2.81
C HIS A 28 3.33 2.30 -1.38
N LEU A 29 2.79 2.99 -0.38
CA LEU A 29 3.00 2.67 1.04
C LEU A 29 2.46 1.28 1.41
N LEU A 30 1.25 0.93 0.95
CA LEU A 30 0.68 -0.39 1.17
C LEU A 30 1.53 -1.50 0.55
N ASN A 31 2.01 -1.29 -0.67
CA ASN A 31 2.86 -2.25 -1.35
C ASN A 31 4.20 -2.43 -0.64
N GLU A 32 4.81 -1.35 -0.17
CA GLU A 32 6.07 -1.39 0.57
C GLU A 32 5.94 -2.19 1.87
N VAL A 33 4.91 -1.90 2.68
CA VAL A 33 4.64 -2.64 3.93
C VAL A 33 4.39 -4.13 3.66
N ARG A 34 3.55 -4.46 2.67
CA ARG A 34 3.22 -5.85 2.33
C ARG A 34 4.42 -6.62 1.80
N SER A 35 5.20 -6.00 0.92
CA SER A 35 6.41 -6.65 0.36
C SER A 35 7.46 -6.89 1.45
N GLY A 36 7.60 -5.98 2.41
CA GLY A 36 8.46 -6.16 3.57
C GLY A 36 8.05 -7.36 4.42
N GLN A 37 6.77 -7.43 4.82
CA GLN A 37 6.25 -8.54 5.61
C GLN A 37 6.33 -9.89 4.89
N TYR A 38 6.10 -9.91 3.59
CA TYR A 38 6.21 -11.14 2.79
C TYR A 38 7.67 -11.64 2.75
N ARG A 39 8.61 -10.75 2.50
CA ARG A 39 10.05 -11.08 2.51
C ARG A 39 10.52 -11.58 3.87
N GLU A 40 10.11 -10.94 4.95
CA GLU A 40 10.42 -11.40 6.31
C GLU A 40 9.90 -12.82 6.56
N ARG A 41 8.65 -13.12 6.16
CA ARG A 41 8.08 -14.46 6.30
C ARG A 41 8.83 -15.50 5.49
N LEU A 42 9.18 -15.21 4.23
CA LEU A 42 9.94 -16.13 3.39
C LEU A 42 11.32 -16.43 3.99
N ALA A 43 12.01 -15.40 4.49
CA ALA A 43 13.35 -15.54 5.04
C ALA A 43 13.35 -16.22 6.42
N HIS A 44 12.26 -16.09 7.18
CA HIS A 44 12.22 -16.50 8.58
C HIS A 44 12.57 -17.97 8.77
N GLY A 45 11.86 -18.88 8.13
CA GLY A 45 12.06 -20.32 8.28
C GLY A 45 13.46 -20.77 7.84
N THR A 46 13.92 -20.31 6.68
CA THR A 46 15.24 -20.67 6.12
C THR A 46 16.38 -20.22 7.02
N PHE A 47 16.38 -18.94 7.44
CA PHE A 47 17.43 -18.42 8.33
C PHE A 47 17.32 -18.94 9.76
N ALA A 48 16.11 -19.31 10.22
CA ALA A 48 15.92 -20.01 11.49
C ALA A 48 16.59 -21.40 11.43
N LEU A 49 16.37 -22.14 10.35
CA LEU A 49 16.99 -23.46 10.16
C LEU A 49 18.52 -23.36 10.05
N MET A 50 19.04 -22.39 9.31
CA MET A 50 20.49 -22.12 9.24
C MET A 50 21.07 -21.78 10.63
N GLY A 51 20.42 -20.88 11.36
CA GLY A 51 20.88 -20.47 12.69
C GLY A 51 20.95 -21.63 13.67
N ASP A 52 19.92 -22.47 13.70
CA ASP A 52 19.85 -23.62 14.58
C ASP A 52 20.91 -24.69 14.22
N ASN A 53 21.17 -24.90 12.93
CA ASN A 53 22.25 -25.79 12.48
C ASN A 53 23.64 -25.26 12.86
N LEU A 54 23.85 -23.94 12.88
CA LEU A 54 25.10 -23.33 13.27
C LEU A 54 25.31 -23.30 14.79
N GLN A 55 24.23 -23.32 15.58
CA GLN A 55 24.32 -23.16 17.03
C GLN A 55 25.21 -24.20 17.73
N PRO A 56 25.08 -25.53 17.48
CA PRO A 56 25.91 -26.55 18.09
C PRO A 56 27.34 -26.64 17.57
N MET A 57 27.63 -25.98 16.44
CA MET A 57 28.94 -26.10 15.75
C MET A 57 30.02 -25.29 16.43
N SER A 58 31.25 -25.79 16.40
CA SER A 58 32.45 -25.05 16.76
C SER A 58 32.73 -23.90 15.76
N PRO A 59 33.54 -22.88 16.09
CA PRO A 59 33.83 -21.78 15.19
C PRO A 59 34.40 -22.22 13.83
N ILE A 60 35.25 -23.26 13.80
CA ILE A 60 35.82 -23.80 12.57
C ILE A 60 34.75 -24.48 11.71
N GLU A 61 33.88 -25.27 12.34
CA GLU A 61 32.78 -25.95 11.64
C GLU A 61 31.77 -24.93 11.06
N ARG A 62 31.44 -23.89 11.82
CA ARG A 62 30.56 -22.80 11.32
C ARG A 62 31.14 -22.16 10.05
N GLN A 63 32.43 -21.85 10.04
CA GLN A 63 33.07 -21.26 8.88
C GLN A 63 33.06 -22.19 7.67
N ARG A 64 33.28 -23.50 7.88
CA ARG A 64 33.16 -24.50 6.82
C ARG A 64 31.73 -24.65 6.30
N ALA A 65 30.76 -24.72 7.20
CA ALA A 65 29.35 -24.82 6.84
C ALA A 65 28.91 -23.59 6.02
N LEU A 66 29.29 -22.39 6.43
CA LEU A 66 28.99 -21.17 5.68
C LEU A 66 29.61 -21.19 4.29
N ALA A 67 30.88 -21.57 4.14
CA ALA A 67 31.54 -21.63 2.84
C ALA A 67 30.88 -22.66 1.89
N VAL A 68 30.38 -23.78 2.44
CA VAL A 68 29.63 -24.78 1.67
C VAL A 68 28.28 -24.22 1.25
N TRP A 69 27.52 -23.61 2.17
CA TRP A 69 26.22 -23.02 1.88
C TRP A 69 26.33 -21.86 0.91
N GLU A 70 27.29 -20.97 1.08
CA GLU A 70 27.54 -19.86 0.15
C GLU A 70 27.74 -20.34 -1.29
N ARG A 71 28.54 -21.41 -1.46
CA ARG A 71 28.79 -21.99 -2.79
C ARG A 71 27.55 -22.66 -3.38
N LEU A 72 26.79 -23.40 -2.57
CA LEU A 72 25.63 -24.16 -3.02
C LEU A 72 24.41 -23.29 -3.27
N LEU A 73 24.23 -22.27 -2.43
CA LEU A 73 23.03 -21.43 -2.46
C LEU A 73 23.20 -20.16 -3.29
N GLY A 74 24.46 -19.80 -3.60
CA GLY A 74 24.78 -18.54 -4.28
C GLY A 74 24.38 -17.31 -3.46
N ILE A 75 24.36 -17.45 -2.12
CA ILE A 75 24.03 -16.38 -1.19
C ILE A 75 25.28 -16.07 -0.38
N PRO A 76 25.88 -14.86 -0.49
CA PRO A 76 26.95 -14.43 0.39
C PRO A 76 26.51 -14.50 1.86
N LEU A 77 27.19 -15.28 2.67
CA LEU A 77 26.85 -15.50 4.06
C LEU A 77 27.99 -15.10 4.99
N GLU A 78 27.69 -14.31 6.00
CA GLU A 78 28.66 -13.86 6.97
C GLU A 78 28.17 -14.04 8.41
N LEU A 79 29.06 -14.36 9.32
CA LEU A 79 28.84 -14.30 10.76
C LEU A 79 29.58 -13.12 11.34
N ARG A 80 28.85 -12.23 11.99
CA ARG A 80 29.41 -11.04 12.65
C ARG A 80 28.93 -10.94 14.09
N PRO A 81 29.74 -10.39 15.02
CA PRO A 81 29.24 -10.04 16.35
C PRO A 81 28.07 -9.04 16.26
N LEU A 82 27.08 -9.18 17.12
CA LEU A 82 25.95 -8.27 17.20
C LEU A 82 26.39 -6.81 17.44
N ALA A 83 27.51 -6.62 18.14
CA ALA A 83 28.08 -5.30 18.42
C ALA A 83 28.53 -4.58 17.13
N ASP A 84 29.03 -5.32 16.15
CA ASP A 84 29.56 -4.80 14.89
C ASP A 84 28.44 -4.58 13.83
N ALA A 85 27.26 -5.13 14.07
CA ALA A 85 26.10 -4.88 13.24
C ALA A 85 25.58 -3.46 13.54
N GLN A 86 25.54 -2.60 12.51
CA GLN A 86 25.01 -1.23 12.60
C GLN A 86 23.48 -1.25 12.67
N LEU A 87 22.94 -1.67 13.81
CA LEU A 87 21.50 -1.86 14.05
C LEU A 87 20.99 -0.82 15.03
N ASP A 88 19.77 -0.34 14.81
CA ASP A 88 19.07 0.47 15.79
C ASP A 88 18.59 -0.37 17.00
N LEU A 89 18.13 0.30 18.06
CA LEU A 89 17.67 -0.36 19.29
C LEU A 89 16.45 -1.26 19.03
N GLY A 90 15.55 -0.88 18.13
CA GLY A 90 14.37 -1.67 17.77
C GLY A 90 14.77 -2.94 17.03
N GLN A 91 15.66 -2.84 16.07
CA GLN A 91 16.19 -3.96 15.29
C GLN A 91 16.94 -4.96 16.19
N ARG A 92 17.79 -4.47 17.12
CA ARG A 92 18.47 -5.31 18.10
C ARG A 92 17.49 -6.08 18.97
N THR A 93 16.45 -5.42 19.47
CA THR A 93 15.41 -6.06 20.29
C THR A 93 14.66 -7.13 19.51
N ARG A 94 14.37 -6.90 18.24
CA ARG A 94 13.71 -7.87 17.36
C ARG A 94 14.58 -9.10 17.13
N LEU A 95 15.87 -8.94 16.83
CA LEU A 95 16.82 -10.05 16.69
C LEU A 95 16.97 -10.87 17.99
N GLN A 96 17.05 -10.22 19.15
CA GLN A 96 17.12 -10.88 20.45
C GLN A 96 15.84 -11.68 20.76
N ARG A 97 14.69 -11.28 20.25
CA ARG A 97 13.44 -12.06 20.34
C ARG A 97 13.37 -13.21 19.33
N GLY A 98 14.45 -13.48 18.60
CA GLY A 98 14.50 -14.56 17.63
C GLY A 98 13.84 -14.23 16.30
N GLN A 99 13.50 -12.97 16.02
CA GLN A 99 12.96 -12.56 14.73
C GLN A 99 14.06 -12.46 13.68
N VAL A 100 13.69 -12.66 12.43
CA VAL A 100 14.55 -12.39 11.26
C VAL A 100 14.26 -10.98 10.79
N LEU A 101 15.32 -10.22 10.51
CA LEU A 101 15.20 -8.89 9.91
C LEU A 101 15.55 -8.97 8.43
N VAL A 102 14.81 -8.25 7.60
CA VAL A 102 15.08 -8.13 6.17
C VAL A 102 15.22 -6.65 5.86
N GLU A 103 16.44 -6.24 5.52
CA GLU A 103 16.79 -4.88 5.13
C GLU A 103 16.94 -4.80 3.61
N GLN A 104 16.24 -3.89 2.97
CA GLN A 104 16.37 -3.70 1.54
C GLN A 104 17.66 -2.93 1.23
N THR A 105 18.60 -3.56 0.50
CA THR A 105 19.88 -2.97 0.09
C THR A 105 19.86 -2.47 -1.35
N GLY A 106 18.84 -2.88 -2.14
CA GLY A 106 18.69 -2.47 -3.53
C GLY A 106 17.28 -2.78 -4.06
N PRO A 107 16.99 -2.47 -5.33
CA PRO A 107 15.69 -2.74 -5.95
C PRO A 107 15.27 -4.21 -5.89
N HIS A 108 16.24 -5.12 -5.99
CA HIS A 108 16.04 -6.58 -5.98
C HIS A 108 16.87 -7.29 -4.92
N ALA A 109 17.74 -6.57 -4.18
CA ALA A 109 18.62 -7.12 -3.17
C ALA A 109 18.12 -6.80 -1.76
N ALA A 110 18.21 -7.77 -0.88
CA ALA A 110 17.92 -7.60 0.54
C ALA A 110 18.96 -8.32 1.40
N ARG A 111 19.29 -7.71 2.52
CA ARG A 111 20.11 -8.30 3.56
C ARG A 111 19.20 -8.93 4.60
N VAL A 112 19.39 -10.20 4.85
CA VAL A 112 18.66 -10.96 5.87
C VAL A 112 19.56 -11.15 7.07
N LEU A 113 19.05 -10.85 8.26
CA LEU A 113 19.80 -10.93 9.52
C LEU A 113 19.06 -11.85 10.51
N ARG A 114 19.81 -12.73 11.15
CA ARG A 114 19.32 -13.65 12.20
C ARG A 114 20.34 -13.80 13.32
N LEU A 115 19.90 -13.68 14.56
CA LEU A 115 20.72 -14.04 15.71
C LEU A 115 20.85 -15.56 15.80
N VAL A 116 22.07 -16.09 15.78
CA VAL A 116 22.34 -17.54 15.84
C VAL A 116 22.12 -18.07 17.26
N SER A 117 22.63 -17.34 18.27
CA SER A 117 22.46 -17.70 19.69
C SER A 117 22.60 -16.45 20.55
N GLU A 118 21.75 -16.34 21.56
CA GLU A 118 21.86 -15.28 22.57
C GLU A 118 23.19 -15.32 23.31
N GLN A 119 23.74 -16.52 23.55
CA GLN A 119 25.00 -16.72 24.26
C GLN A 119 26.21 -16.26 23.42
N SER A 120 26.23 -16.58 22.15
CA SER A 120 27.34 -16.24 21.25
C SER A 120 27.28 -14.79 20.73
N GLN A 121 26.14 -14.12 20.83
CA GLN A 121 25.89 -12.78 20.28
C GLN A 121 26.37 -12.65 18.81
N LEU A 122 26.23 -13.75 18.04
CA LEU A 122 26.59 -13.80 16.63
C LEU A 122 25.34 -13.66 15.77
N VAL A 123 25.45 -12.78 14.77
CA VAL A 123 24.41 -12.55 13.77
C VAL A 123 24.83 -13.16 12.45
N LEU A 124 24.01 -14.06 11.92
CA LEU A 124 24.11 -14.55 10.56
C LEU A 124 23.53 -13.48 9.63
N SER A 125 24.32 -13.03 8.67
CA SER A 125 23.92 -12.10 7.62
C SER A 125 24.00 -12.80 6.28
N GLY A 126 22.95 -12.67 5.45
CA GLY A 126 22.95 -13.16 4.08
C GLY A 126 22.44 -12.09 3.12
N GLU A 127 23.10 -11.90 1.98
CA GLU A 127 22.64 -10.98 0.93
C GLU A 127 21.92 -11.78 -0.17
N VAL A 128 20.62 -11.54 -0.31
CA VAL A 128 19.73 -12.28 -1.21
C VAL A 128 19.26 -11.37 -2.32
N GLN A 129 19.48 -11.77 -3.58
CA GLN A 129 19.07 -10.97 -4.76
C GLN A 129 17.68 -11.38 -5.28
N GLN A 130 17.38 -12.67 -5.30
CA GLN A 130 16.09 -13.23 -5.69
C GLN A 130 15.48 -13.99 -4.51
N ILE A 131 14.85 -13.24 -3.59
CA ILE A 131 14.46 -13.75 -2.27
C ILE A 131 13.68 -15.06 -2.35
N SER A 132 12.62 -15.15 -3.15
CA SER A 132 11.77 -16.34 -3.21
C SER A 132 12.49 -17.56 -3.76
N GLU A 133 13.26 -17.40 -4.84
CA GLU A 133 13.94 -18.52 -5.51
C GLU A 133 15.14 -19.01 -4.70
N GLN A 134 16.01 -18.09 -4.28
CA GLN A 134 17.21 -18.45 -3.53
C GLN A 134 16.86 -19.04 -2.16
N LEU A 135 15.86 -18.48 -1.47
CA LEU A 135 15.40 -19.02 -0.20
C LEU A 135 14.71 -20.39 -0.34
N ALA A 136 13.94 -20.62 -1.40
CA ALA A 136 13.36 -21.92 -1.67
C ALA A 136 14.44 -22.99 -1.91
N ARG A 137 15.43 -22.68 -2.75
CA ARG A 137 16.58 -23.58 -2.97
C ARG A 137 17.35 -23.86 -1.68
N ALA A 138 17.62 -22.80 -0.90
CA ALA A 138 18.28 -22.94 0.39
C ALA A 138 17.50 -23.83 1.34
N THR A 139 16.20 -23.63 1.43
CA THR A 139 15.32 -24.42 2.28
C THR A 139 15.32 -25.89 1.85
N ILE A 140 15.19 -26.17 0.54
CA ILE A 140 15.23 -27.54 0.02
C ILE A 140 16.53 -28.22 0.43
N TYR A 141 17.67 -27.58 0.21
CA TYR A 141 18.95 -28.15 0.54
C TYR A 141 19.08 -28.48 2.02
N LEU A 142 18.73 -27.51 2.89
CA LEU A 142 18.83 -27.67 4.34
C LEU A 142 17.86 -28.72 4.88
N LEU A 143 16.62 -28.74 4.35
CA LEU A 143 15.63 -29.73 4.77
C LEU A 143 15.97 -31.13 4.27
N ALA A 144 16.47 -31.27 3.04
CA ALA A 144 16.90 -32.56 2.53
C ALA A 144 18.04 -33.16 3.40
N ASP A 145 19.05 -32.33 3.75
CA ASP A 145 20.14 -32.75 4.65
C ASP A 145 19.65 -33.13 6.05
N GLU A 146 18.68 -32.39 6.58
CA GLU A 146 18.10 -32.68 7.90
C GLU A 146 17.24 -33.95 7.87
N LEU A 147 16.35 -34.09 6.86
CA LEU A 147 15.40 -35.21 6.76
C LEU A 147 16.08 -36.54 6.47
N VAL A 148 17.18 -36.56 5.71
CA VAL A 148 17.95 -37.80 5.41
C VAL A 148 18.50 -38.47 6.68
N ARG A 149 18.67 -37.73 7.75
CA ARG A 149 19.13 -38.26 9.07
C ARG A 149 18.09 -39.16 9.77
N PHE A 150 16.83 -39.12 9.31
CA PHE A 150 15.72 -39.89 9.87
C PHE A 150 15.32 -41.04 8.95
N PRO A 151 14.74 -42.13 9.51
CA PRO A 151 14.19 -43.22 8.72
C PRO A 151 13.14 -42.71 7.72
N VAL A 152 13.12 -43.29 6.52
CA VAL A 152 12.24 -42.86 5.42
C VAL A 152 10.76 -42.75 5.84
N ALA A 153 10.31 -43.69 6.69
CA ALA A 153 8.92 -43.71 7.17
C ALA A 153 8.59 -42.53 8.12
N GLU A 154 9.58 -41.96 8.80
CA GLU A 154 9.40 -40.85 9.75
C GLU A 154 9.54 -39.47 9.10
N GLN A 155 10.15 -39.41 7.92
CA GLN A 155 10.46 -38.13 7.23
C GLN A 155 9.24 -37.21 7.03
N PRO A 156 8.05 -37.71 6.64
CA PRO A 156 6.87 -36.85 6.50
C PRO A 156 6.44 -36.21 7.82
N GLN A 157 6.49 -36.96 8.92
CA GLN A 157 6.16 -36.45 10.26
C GLN A 157 7.20 -35.40 10.70
N LYS A 158 8.49 -35.69 10.47
CA LYS A 158 9.57 -34.75 10.78
C LYS A 158 9.49 -33.45 9.99
N LEU A 159 9.10 -33.51 8.71
CA LEU A 159 8.85 -32.30 7.93
C LEU A 159 7.71 -31.47 8.55
N ALA A 160 6.63 -32.10 9.00
CA ALA A 160 5.53 -31.42 9.66
C ALA A 160 5.98 -30.74 10.96
N ASP A 161 6.74 -31.46 11.80
CA ASP A 161 7.30 -30.92 13.05
C ASP A 161 8.22 -29.70 12.79
N ILE A 162 9.10 -29.79 11.78
CA ILE A 162 10.01 -28.71 11.40
C ILE A 162 9.21 -27.52 10.87
N LYS A 163 8.20 -27.76 10.04
CA LYS A 163 7.33 -26.74 9.47
C LYS A 163 6.61 -25.94 10.56
N GLU A 164 6.04 -26.63 11.55
CA GLU A 164 5.38 -26.01 12.68
C GLU A 164 6.34 -25.22 13.57
N ALA A 165 7.49 -25.80 13.90
CA ALA A 165 8.49 -25.20 14.79
C ALA A 165 9.17 -23.96 14.20
N LYS A 166 9.39 -23.90 12.87
CA LYS A 166 10.17 -22.84 12.23
C LYS A 166 9.34 -21.75 11.53
N GLY A 167 8.05 -21.98 11.32
CA GLY A 167 7.16 -20.97 10.77
C GLY A 167 7.58 -20.48 9.39
N PHE A 168 7.71 -21.37 8.41
CA PHE A 168 8.04 -21.01 7.02
C PHE A 168 6.93 -20.16 6.39
N GLY A 169 7.30 -19.19 5.58
CA GLY A 169 6.37 -18.33 4.86
C GLY A 169 5.81 -18.91 3.56
N PHE A 170 6.12 -20.18 3.27
CA PHE A 170 5.64 -20.94 2.11
C PHE A 170 5.28 -22.37 2.56
N ASP A 171 4.46 -22.99 1.73
CA ASP A 171 4.03 -24.36 1.98
C ASP A 171 5.05 -25.36 1.45
N MET A 172 5.09 -26.55 2.02
CA MET A 172 5.99 -27.64 1.60
C MET A 172 5.38 -28.98 1.89
N HIS A 173 5.61 -29.90 0.97
CA HIS A 173 5.08 -31.25 1.00
C HIS A 173 6.12 -32.26 0.55
N LEU A 174 6.10 -33.46 1.16
CA LEU A 174 6.77 -34.63 0.62
C LEU A 174 5.75 -35.44 -0.18
N MET A 175 6.09 -35.77 -1.40
CA MET A 175 5.27 -36.61 -2.27
C MET A 175 6.16 -37.60 -3.04
N THR A 176 5.58 -38.64 -3.62
CA THR A 176 6.31 -39.54 -4.53
C THR A 176 6.41 -38.90 -5.92
N LEU A 177 7.42 -39.29 -6.67
CA LEU A 177 7.65 -38.76 -8.02
C LEU A 177 6.42 -38.93 -8.93
N ASP A 178 5.71 -40.06 -8.79
CA ASP A 178 4.50 -40.36 -9.58
C ASP A 178 3.29 -39.51 -9.19
N ALA A 179 3.27 -38.98 -7.97
CA ALA A 179 2.20 -38.11 -7.49
C ALA A 179 2.34 -36.65 -7.93
N THR A 180 3.48 -36.30 -8.56
CA THR A 180 3.73 -34.96 -9.04
C THR A 180 3.01 -34.69 -10.37
N ASP A 181 2.60 -33.47 -10.61
CA ASP A 181 2.01 -33.01 -11.87
C ASP A 181 3.06 -32.50 -12.88
N MET A 182 4.32 -32.90 -12.70
CA MET A 182 5.43 -32.58 -13.59
C MET A 182 5.34 -33.36 -14.91
N ASP A 183 5.91 -32.77 -15.97
CA ASP A 183 6.12 -33.49 -17.25
C ASP A 183 7.25 -34.53 -17.13
N ASP A 184 7.39 -35.38 -18.15
CA ASP A 184 8.34 -36.50 -18.12
C ASP A 184 9.80 -36.03 -18.09
N ASP A 185 10.11 -34.90 -18.69
CA ASP A 185 11.46 -34.32 -18.66
C ASP A 185 11.79 -33.76 -17.27
N GLN A 186 10.85 -33.05 -16.67
CA GLN A 186 10.97 -32.55 -15.30
C GLN A 186 11.14 -33.70 -14.29
N ARG A 187 10.34 -34.76 -14.40
CA ARG A 187 10.45 -35.96 -13.55
C ARG A 187 11.82 -36.60 -13.66
N ARG A 188 12.33 -36.75 -14.87
CA ARG A 188 13.67 -37.35 -15.10
C ARG A 188 14.75 -36.51 -14.43
N ARG A 189 14.71 -35.18 -14.59
CA ARG A 189 15.67 -34.26 -13.95
C ARG A 189 15.60 -34.31 -12.44
N VAL A 190 14.41 -34.34 -11.85
CA VAL A 190 14.25 -34.50 -10.39
C VAL A 190 14.76 -35.85 -9.92
N ALA A 191 14.55 -36.94 -10.68
CA ALA A 191 15.09 -38.25 -10.38
C ALA A 191 16.63 -38.31 -10.43
N GLU A 192 17.25 -37.51 -11.29
CA GLU A 192 18.70 -37.32 -11.41
C GLU A 192 19.28 -36.45 -10.27
N GLY A 193 18.43 -35.87 -9.43
CA GLY A 193 18.83 -35.02 -8.30
C GLY A 193 18.84 -33.53 -8.58
N ASP A 194 18.35 -33.12 -9.75
CA ASP A 194 18.19 -31.71 -10.09
C ASP A 194 17.03 -31.06 -9.31
N THR A 195 17.18 -29.78 -9.04
CA THR A 195 16.07 -28.94 -8.58
C THR A 195 15.33 -28.36 -9.78
N VAL A 196 14.04 -28.66 -9.89
CA VAL A 196 13.19 -28.23 -11.01
C VAL A 196 12.19 -27.16 -10.52
N MET A 197 12.04 -26.10 -11.30
CA MET A 197 11.02 -25.08 -11.10
C MET A 197 9.90 -25.29 -12.11
N ALA A 198 8.66 -25.33 -11.61
CA ALA A 198 7.46 -25.38 -12.42
C ALA A 198 6.52 -24.22 -12.10
N LEU A 199 5.85 -23.73 -13.13
CA LEU A 199 4.77 -22.76 -12.93
C LEU A 199 3.55 -23.46 -12.33
N GLY A 200 2.91 -22.79 -11.37
CA GLY A 200 1.61 -23.23 -10.85
C GLY A 200 0.53 -23.19 -11.94
N LYS A 201 -0.56 -23.93 -11.73
CA LYS A 201 -1.67 -24.09 -12.70
C LYS A 201 -2.29 -22.77 -13.18
N GLY A 202 -2.13 -21.68 -12.44
CA GLY A 202 -2.61 -20.33 -12.79
C GLY A 202 -1.56 -19.42 -13.45
N GLY A 203 -0.29 -19.86 -13.53
CA GLY A 203 0.81 -19.04 -14.06
C GLY A 203 1.25 -17.89 -13.13
N ASP A 204 0.64 -17.75 -11.96
CA ASP A 204 0.85 -16.68 -10.97
C ASP A 204 1.79 -17.08 -9.82
N SER A 205 2.21 -18.34 -9.81
CA SER A 205 3.05 -18.90 -8.75
C SER A 205 4.13 -19.82 -9.33
N ILE A 206 5.20 -19.97 -8.55
CA ILE A 206 6.29 -20.90 -8.87
C ILE A 206 6.29 -22.00 -7.80
N ARG A 207 6.48 -23.22 -8.22
CA ARG A 207 6.72 -24.38 -7.36
C ARG A 207 8.11 -24.90 -7.63
N VAL A 208 8.79 -25.31 -6.58
CA VAL A 208 10.16 -25.84 -6.66
C VAL A 208 10.14 -27.27 -6.17
N PHE A 209 10.68 -28.16 -6.96
CA PHE A 209 10.74 -29.60 -6.70
C PHE A 209 12.18 -30.05 -6.61
N ALA A 210 12.49 -30.89 -5.64
CA ALA A 210 13.78 -31.57 -5.56
C ALA A 210 13.63 -32.99 -5.06
N GLY A 211 14.30 -33.93 -5.73
CA GLY A 211 14.38 -35.31 -5.32
C GLY A 211 15.29 -35.48 -4.12
N MET A 212 14.86 -36.26 -3.13
CA MET A 212 15.69 -36.59 -1.98
C MET A 212 16.45 -37.89 -2.27
N VAL A 213 17.76 -37.77 -2.45
CA VAL A 213 18.65 -38.91 -2.82
C VAL A 213 18.51 -40.05 -1.82
N GLY A 214 18.33 -41.27 -2.33
CA GLY A 214 18.20 -42.47 -1.48
C GLY A 214 16.82 -42.67 -0.85
N THR A 215 15.83 -41.85 -1.19
CA THR A 215 14.45 -41.96 -0.72
C THR A 215 13.47 -41.88 -1.89
N PRO A 216 12.21 -42.35 -1.74
CA PRO A 216 11.18 -42.20 -2.78
C PRO A 216 10.57 -40.79 -2.81
N TRP A 217 11.04 -39.87 -1.97
CA TRP A 217 10.40 -38.59 -1.74
C TRP A 217 10.94 -37.52 -2.67
N VAL A 218 10.02 -36.70 -3.15
CA VAL A 218 10.25 -35.40 -3.77
C VAL A 218 9.74 -34.33 -2.82
N LEU A 219 10.60 -33.39 -2.45
CA LEU A 219 10.22 -32.24 -1.68
C LEU A 219 9.70 -31.15 -2.60
N GLU A 220 8.44 -30.79 -2.47
CA GLU A 220 7.82 -29.66 -3.12
C GLU A 220 7.81 -28.46 -2.17
N ILE A 221 8.25 -27.31 -2.67
CA ILE A 221 8.07 -26.00 -2.01
C ILE A 221 7.21 -25.12 -2.90
N GLY A 222 6.15 -24.58 -2.32
CA GLY A 222 5.24 -23.67 -3.02
C GLY A 222 3.78 -23.97 -2.72
N PRO A 223 2.89 -23.19 -3.31
CA PRO A 223 3.13 -22.17 -4.33
C PRO A 223 3.83 -20.91 -3.78
N LEU A 224 4.91 -20.50 -4.42
CA LEU A 224 5.57 -19.23 -4.20
C LEU A 224 4.88 -18.21 -5.10
N TYR A 225 4.00 -17.41 -4.53
CA TYR A 225 3.27 -16.40 -5.31
C TYR A 225 4.21 -15.25 -5.67
N GLN A 226 4.23 -14.90 -6.94
CA GLN A 226 4.75 -13.61 -7.33
C GLN A 226 3.79 -12.55 -6.78
N MET A 227 4.26 -11.74 -5.82
CA MET A 227 3.43 -10.68 -5.29
C MET A 227 3.01 -9.75 -6.41
N SER A 228 1.72 -9.78 -6.76
CA SER A 228 1.16 -8.70 -7.56
C SER A 228 1.31 -7.40 -6.75
N PRO A 229 2.05 -6.41 -7.27
CA PRO A 229 2.22 -5.14 -6.56
C PRO A 229 0.88 -4.42 -6.34
N TYR A 230 -0.13 -4.75 -7.17
CA TYR A 230 -1.43 -4.10 -7.17
C TYR A 230 -2.58 -5.12 -7.11
N PRO A 231 -2.90 -5.70 -5.93
CA PRO A 231 -4.02 -6.61 -5.82
C PRO A 231 -5.33 -5.89 -6.15
N PRO A 232 -6.22 -6.48 -6.97
CA PRO A 232 -7.41 -5.81 -7.49
C PRO A 232 -8.36 -5.31 -6.40
N GLN A 233 -8.43 -5.98 -5.27
CA GLN A 233 -9.25 -5.57 -4.14
C GLN A 233 -8.86 -4.21 -3.55
N TRP A 234 -7.57 -3.92 -3.46
CA TRP A 234 -7.08 -2.62 -2.98
C TRP A 234 -7.26 -1.52 -4.01
N LEU A 235 -7.09 -1.85 -5.31
CA LEU A 235 -7.36 -0.91 -6.40
C LEU A 235 -8.84 -0.50 -6.39
N ILE A 236 -9.77 -1.46 -6.23
CA ILE A 236 -11.21 -1.19 -6.13
C ILE A 236 -11.52 -0.34 -4.90
N LEU A 237 -10.95 -0.67 -3.73
CA LEU A 237 -11.17 0.09 -2.51
C LEU A 237 -10.71 1.55 -2.65
N ILE A 238 -9.51 1.76 -3.18
CA ILE A 238 -8.96 3.11 -3.42
C ILE A 238 -9.79 3.86 -4.44
N ALA A 239 -10.24 3.19 -5.52
CA ALA A 239 -11.12 3.79 -6.51
C ALA A 239 -12.46 4.24 -5.90
N LEU A 240 -13.08 3.43 -5.04
CA LEU A 240 -14.32 3.78 -4.35
C LEU A 240 -14.14 4.97 -3.39
N ILE A 241 -13.06 4.97 -2.61
CA ILE A 241 -12.74 6.09 -1.71
C ILE A 241 -12.51 7.37 -2.52
N SER A 242 -11.75 7.28 -3.62
CA SER A 242 -11.47 8.39 -4.52
C SER A 242 -12.74 8.95 -5.14
N LEU A 243 -13.62 8.10 -5.63
CA LEU A 243 -14.91 8.49 -6.22
C LEU A 243 -15.81 9.19 -5.21
N THR A 244 -15.87 8.66 -3.99
CA THR A 244 -16.65 9.25 -2.88
C THR A 244 -16.11 10.63 -2.51
N LEU A 245 -14.79 10.77 -2.42
CA LEU A 245 -14.15 12.04 -2.08
C LEU A 245 -14.39 13.11 -3.18
N ILE A 246 -14.26 12.72 -4.44
CA ILE A 246 -14.58 13.60 -5.59
C ILE A 246 -16.03 14.02 -5.54
N GLY A 247 -16.96 13.09 -5.33
CA GLY A 247 -18.38 13.38 -5.20
C GLY A 247 -18.69 14.36 -4.06
N LEU A 248 -18.04 14.18 -2.91
CA LEU A 248 -18.18 15.09 -1.77
C LEU A 248 -17.68 16.49 -2.08
N ILE A 249 -16.52 16.63 -2.72
CA ILE A 249 -15.95 17.93 -3.09
C ILE A 249 -16.87 18.65 -4.09
N VAL A 250 -17.34 17.95 -5.12
CA VAL A 250 -18.28 18.51 -6.10
C VAL A 250 -19.58 18.94 -5.43
N TYR A 251 -20.13 18.10 -4.56
CA TYR A 251 -21.33 18.42 -3.78
C TYR A 251 -21.16 19.70 -2.94
N LEU A 252 -20.04 19.84 -2.25
CA LEU A 252 -19.76 21.02 -1.42
C LEU A 252 -19.65 22.30 -2.28
N LEU A 253 -18.99 22.22 -3.44
CA LEU A 253 -18.85 23.33 -4.37
C LEU A 253 -20.20 23.76 -4.93
N VAL A 254 -21.02 22.81 -5.39
CA VAL A 254 -22.36 23.08 -5.93
C VAL A 254 -23.28 23.63 -4.84
N ARG A 255 -23.25 23.06 -3.64
CA ARG A 255 -24.04 23.56 -2.49
C ARG A 255 -23.66 25.00 -2.12
N GLN A 256 -22.38 25.35 -2.18
CA GLN A 256 -21.95 26.71 -1.91
C GLN A 256 -22.47 27.70 -2.96
N LEU A 257 -22.49 27.32 -4.24
CA LEU A 257 -23.03 28.11 -5.34
C LEU A 257 -24.55 28.28 -5.18
N GLU A 258 -25.27 27.20 -4.92
CA GLU A 258 -26.73 27.18 -4.72
C GLU A 258 -27.14 28.11 -3.57
N ARG A 259 -26.43 28.08 -2.45
CA ARG A 259 -26.69 28.97 -1.30
C ARG A 259 -26.58 30.46 -1.68
N ARG A 260 -25.58 30.82 -2.50
CA ARG A 260 -25.39 32.20 -2.97
C ARG A 260 -26.50 32.63 -3.92
N LEU A 261 -26.93 31.75 -4.83
CA LEU A 261 -28.01 32.02 -5.75
C LEU A 261 -29.35 32.15 -5.04
N LYS A 262 -29.67 31.27 -4.07
CA LYS A 262 -30.86 31.37 -3.22
C LYS A 262 -30.91 32.67 -2.42
N GLY A 263 -29.76 33.18 -2.00
CA GLY A 263 -29.67 34.49 -1.35
C GLY A 263 -30.08 35.64 -2.28
N LEU A 264 -29.67 35.61 -3.56
CA LEU A 264 -30.08 36.58 -4.58
C LEU A 264 -31.57 36.50 -4.88
N GLU A 265 -32.10 35.29 -5.05
CA GLU A 265 -33.52 35.05 -5.31
C GLU A 265 -34.41 35.57 -4.17
N ALA A 266 -34.04 35.25 -2.92
CA ALA A 266 -34.76 35.73 -1.74
C ALA A 266 -34.72 37.27 -1.65
N ALA A 267 -33.61 37.90 -1.94
CA ALA A 267 -33.50 39.36 -1.98
C ALA A 267 -34.34 39.96 -3.07
N ALA A 268 -34.34 39.38 -4.27
CA ALA A 268 -35.19 39.85 -5.40
C ALA A 268 -36.68 39.76 -5.04
N THR A 269 -37.12 38.65 -4.42
CA THR A 269 -38.52 38.50 -3.97
C THR A 269 -38.89 39.54 -2.91
N ARG A 270 -37.97 39.90 -2.00
CA ARG A 270 -38.22 40.92 -0.97
C ARG A 270 -38.32 42.34 -1.57
N ILE A 271 -37.47 42.64 -2.55
CA ILE A 271 -37.56 43.93 -3.30
C ILE A 271 -38.87 44.01 -4.07
N ALA A 272 -39.30 42.95 -4.75
CA ALA A 272 -40.56 42.92 -5.46
C ALA A 272 -41.79 43.13 -4.53
N LYS A 273 -41.68 42.74 -3.24
CA LYS A 273 -42.69 43.00 -2.21
C LYS A 273 -42.59 44.39 -1.56
N GLY A 274 -41.75 45.27 -2.08
CA GLY A 274 -41.59 46.67 -1.65
C GLY A 274 -40.52 46.91 -0.58
N ASN A 275 -39.79 45.90 -0.16
CA ASN A 275 -38.67 46.09 0.79
C ASN A 275 -37.37 46.39 0.02
N LEU A 276 -37.15 47.66 -0.26
CA LEU A 276 -36.01 48.11 -1.08
C LEU A 276 -34.72 48.29 -0.28
N GLU A 277 -34.74 48.10 1.04
CA GLU A 277 -33.54 48.20 1.91
C GLU A 277 -32.69 46.94 1.87
N VAL A 278 -33.22 45.85 1.35
CA VAL A 278 -32.52 44.57 1.26
C VAL A 278 -31.29 44.68 0.39
N ARG A 279 -30.14 44.21 0.91
CA ARG A 279 -28.90 44.08 0.16
C ARG A 279 -28.38 42.66 0.25
N VAL A 280 -27.69 42.24 -0.81
CA VAL A 280 -27.04 40.93 -0.90
C VAL A 280 -25.54 41.11 -0.65
N PRO A 281 -24.89 40.26 0.16
CA PRO A 281 -23.46 40.33 0.32
C PRO A 281 -22.71 40.13 -0.99
N ALA A 282 -22.12 41.21 -1.55
CA ALA A 282 -21.31 41.18 -2.77
C ALA A 282 -19.90 40.66 -2.45
N ARG A 283 -19.79 39.38 -2.00
CA ARG A 283 -18.53 38.76 -1.63
C ARG A 283 -17.88 38.06 -2.82
N GLY A 284 -16.62 38.39 -3.10
CA GLY A 284 -15.80 37.77 -4.15
C GLY A 284 -15.83 38.53 -5.47
N ALA A 285 -14.73 38.49 -6.21
CA ALA A 285 -14.58 39.08 -7.54
C ALA A 285 -15.11 38.17 -8.68
N ASP A 286 -15.92 37.17 -8.34
CA ASP A 286 -16.50 36.20 -9.28
C ASP A 286 -17.79 36.74 -9.91
N SER A 287 -18.35 35.99 -10.87
CA SER A 287 -19.55 36.41 -11.62
C SER A 287 -20.78 36.57 -10.69
N VAL A 288 -20.89 35.78 -9.62
CA VAL A 288 -21.99 35.91 -8.64
C VAL A 288 -21.78 37.15 -7.78
N GLY A 289 -20.55 37.46 -7.38
CA GLY A 289 -20.23 38.69 -6.66
C GLY A 289 -20.52 39.95 -7.48
N ARG A 290 -20.17 39.92 -8.80
CA ARG A 290 -20.54 41.02 -9.71
C ARG A 290 -22.05 41.15 -9.90
N LEU A 291 -22.76 40.03 -10.01
CA LEU A 291 -24.22 40.02 -10.11
C LEU A 291 -24.86 40.58 -8.82
N ALA A 292 -24.34 40.20 -7.65
CA ALA A 292 -24.80 40.75 -6.37
C ALA A 292 -24.55 42.26 -6.26
N ALA A 293 -23.40 42.75 -6.73
CA ALA A 293 -23.11 44.19 -6.76
C ALA A 293 -24.06 44.96 -7.72
N ALA A 294 -24.27 44.42 -8.94
CA ALA A 294 -25.22 45.00 -9.91
C ALA A 294 -26.65 44.99 -9.35
N PHE A 295 -27.05 43.93 -8.68
CA PHE A 295 -28.36 43.86 -8.01
C PHE A 295 -28.52 44.90 -6.91
N ASN A 296 -27.51 45.13 -6.07
CA ASN A 296 -27.53 46.16 -5.04
C ASN A 296 -27.62 47.57 -5.65
N GLY A 297 -26.88 47.82 -6.75
CA GLY A 297 -26.96 49.10 -7.49
C GLY A 297 -28.36 49.34 -8.05
N MET A 298 -29.00 48.30 -8.62
CA MET A 298 -30.39 48.40 -9.10
C MET A 298 -31.35 48.71 -7.94
N ALA A 299 -31.19 48.05 -6.77
CA ALA A 299 -32.02 48.30 -5.59
C ALA A 299 -31.90 49.73 -5.10
N GLU A 300 -30.68 50.29 -5.08
CA GLU A 300 -30.41 51.66 -4.72
C GLU A 300 -31.07 52.66 -5.70
N HIS A 301 -30.96 52.43 -6.99
CA HIS A 301 -31.59 53.27 -7.99
C HIS A 301 -33.09 53.30 -7.89
N LEU A 302 -33.74 52.15 -7.64
CA LEU A 302 -35.16 52.05 -7.35
C LEU A 302 -35.58 52.84 -6.08
N GLN A 303 -34.77 52.80 -5.02
CA GLN A 303 -35.04 53.59 -3.83
C GLN A 303 -35.01 55.11 -4.11
N GLN A 304 -34.02 55.56 -4.91
CA GLN A 304 -33.88 56.97 -5.29
C GLN A 304 -35.07 57.43 -6.14
N LEU A 305 -35.49 56.66 -7.14
CA LEU A 305 -36.63 56.98 -7.96
C LEU A 305 -37.93 57.10 -7.18
N LEU A 306 -38.17 56.15 -6.23
CA LEU A 306 -39.36 56.20 -5.39
C LEU A 306 -39.31 57.35 -4.37
N ALA A 307 -38.15 57.75 -3.88
CA ALA A 307 -37.98 58.94 -3.00
C ALA A 307 -38.33 60.20 -3.80
N ILE A 308 -37.81 60.38 -5.01
CA ILE A 308 -38.11 61.53 -5.89
C ILE A 308 -39.62 61.57 -6.20
N GLN A 309 -40.22 60.41 -6.57
CA GLN A 309 -41.66 60.35 -6.82
C GLN A 309 -42.51 60.77 -5.64
N ARG A 310 -42.17 60.32 -4.41
CA ARG A 310 -42.86 60.73 -3.19
C ARG A 310 -42.73 62.19 -2.90
N GLU A 311 -41.58 62.79 -3.19
CA GLU A 311 -41.34 64.21 -3.00
C GLU A 311 -42.14 65.05 -3.99
N LEU A 312 -42.18 64.66 -5.28
CA LEU A 312 -43.01 65.25 -6.28
C LEU A 312 -44.52 65.20 -5.92
N VAL A 313 -45.02 64.07 -5.48
CA VAL A 313 -46.41 63.92 -5.03
C VAL A 313 -46.72 64.83 -3.81
N ARG A 314 -45.77 64.99 -2.88
CA ARG A 314 -45.90 65.92 -1.76
C ARG A 314 -45.92 67.36 -2.23
N ALA A 315 -45.01 67.74 -3.13
CA ALA A 315 -44.92 69.11 -3.66
C ALA A 315 -46.24 69.49 -4.39
N VAL A 316 -46.71 68.62 -5.29
CA VAL A 316 -47.99 68.83 -6.03
C VAL A 316 -49.18 68.90 -5.06
N SER A 317 -49.19 68.00 -4.03
CA SER A 317 -50.25 68.00 -3.00
C SER A 317 -50.27 69.34 -2.17
N HIS A 318 -49.07 69.89 -1.92
CA HIS A 318 -48.94 71.16 -1.22
C HIS A 318 -49.35 72.33 -2.09
N GLU A 319 -49.01 72.39 -3.40
CA GLU A 319 -49.41 73.43 -4.31
C GLU A 319 -50.90 73.42 -4.62
N LEU A 320 -51.53 72.26 -4.71
CA LEU A 320 -53.00 72.12 -4.89
C LEU A 320 -53.79 72.46 -3.63
N ARG A 321 -53.20 72.43 -2.42
CA ARG A 321 -53.86 72.80 -1.17
C ARG A 321 -53.94 74.33 -0.96
N THR A 322 -53.00 75.07 -1.54
CA THR A 322 -52.88 76.55 -1.36
C THR A 322 -54.01 77.33 -2.06
N PRO A 323 -54.53 76.94 -3.26
CA PRO A 323 -55.63 77.69 -3.89
C PRO A 323 -57.08 77.31 -3.38
N VAL A 324 -57.27 76.26 -2.62
CA VAL A 324 -58.61 75.83 -2.11
C VAL A 324 -58.94 76.53 -0.78
N ALA A 325 -58.01 77.29 -0.19
CA ALA A 325 -58.20 78.00 1.09
C ALA A 325 -58.43 79.53 0.90
N ARG A 326 -58.80 80.00 -0.33
CA ARG A 326 -59.30 81.36 -0.59
C ARG A 326 -60.75 81.39 -0.98
#